data_2e55e98d8f05510553379d3f710820fb
#
_entry.id   2e55e98d8f05510553379d3f710820fb
#
_cell.length_a   1.000
_cell.length_b   1.000
_cell.length_c   1.000
_cell.angle_alpha   90.00
_cell.angle_beta   90.00
_cell.angle_gamma   90.00
#
_symmetry.space_group_name_H-M   'P 1'
#
loop_
_entity.id
_entity.type
_entity.pdbx_description
1 polymer ?
#
loop_
_entity_poly.entity_id
_entity_poly.type
_entity_poly.pdbx_seq_one_letter_code
_entity_poly.pdbx_strand_id
1 'polypeptide(L)'
;NKARRFPHIAHGNQSPSSLHLAIPIPSSAIAMSSSGASQPSLNGQVTEKLNRTNYVLWRTQVTPHLQGAGVFGYVDGTSPEPARLHVTKDKDDKETSEPNPLHPLRVREDQQVLGDLLSTLSREVLVAVTAITTARELWLALAGTFSSQSLSRVNNIRTALINAQKGNQSIASYFSSLCGLADELAAAGKPIQDDELISYILHGLDADYQPLVSALDARITPVTLDELYAILSNFDQRMAQFHGSSG
;
A
#
# COMPACT_ATOMS: atom_id res chain seq x y z
N ASN A 1 -28.99 55.68 28.24
CA ASN A 1 -28.21 56.84 28.64
C ASN A 1 -26.85 56.89 28.01
N LYS A 2 -26.62 58.00 27.33
CA LYS A 2 -25.39 58.55 26.80
C LYS A 2 -24.82 57.96 25.50
N ALA A 3 -25.28 58.58 24.42
CA ALA A 3 -24.61 58.80 23.17
C ALA A 3 -23.22 59.43 23.35
N ARG A 4 -22.23 59.01 22.51
CA ARG A 4 -21.11 59.90 22.14
C ARG A 4 -20.89 59.83 20.63
N ARG A 5 -20.88 61.04 20.09
CA ARG A 5 -20.82 61.50 18.73
C ARG A 5 -19.50 61.14 18.04
N PHE A 6 -19.59 60.92 16.72
CA PHE A 6 -18.50 61.02 15.74
C PHE A 6 -18.19 62.51 15.42
N PRO A 7 -16.98 62.79 14.99
CA PRO A 7 -16.77 63.90 14.07
C PRO A 7 -16.44 63.42 12.68
N HIS A 8 -17.16 63.99 11.71
CA HIS A 8 -16.81 64.08 10.30
C HIS A 8 -15.51 64.85 10.10
N ILE A 9 -14.63 64.32 9.21
CA ILE A 9 -13.67 65.15 8.49
C ILE A 9 -13.67 64.73 7.01
N ALA A 10 -13.69 65.76 6.17
CA ALA A 10 -13.97 65.79 4.74
C ALA A 10 -12.81 65.37 3.85
N HIS A 11 -13.22 64.91 2.67
CA HIS A 11 -12.59 64.99 1.34
C HIS A 11 -11.12 65.42 1.18
N GLY A 12 -10.39 64.49 0.57
CA GLY A 12 -9.14 64.74 -0.15
C GLY A 12 -8.99 63.74 -1.29
N ASN A 13 -9.47 64.14 -2.46
CA ASN A 13 -9.35 63.45 -3.72
C ASN A 13 -7.91 63.61 -4.22
N GLN A 14 -7.09 62.55 -4.18
CA GLN A 14 -5.84 62.46 -4.98
C GLN A 14 -5.59 61.03 -5.36
N SER A 15 -5.70 60.75 -6.65
CA SER A 15 -5.21 59.55 -7.30
C SER A 15 -3.71 59.51 -7.24
N PRO A 16 -3.07 58.41 -6.82
CA PRO A 16 -1.68 58.19 -7.13
C PRO A 16 -1.58 57.22 -8.29
N SER A 17 -0.82 57.69 -9.25
CA SER A 17 -0.27 56.99 -10.42
C SER A 17 0.24 55.60 -10.10
N SER A 18 -0.16 54.66 -10.94
CA SER A 18 0.36 53.28 -10.98
C SER A 18 1.86 53.27 -11.24
N LEU A 19 2.65 53.15 -10.19
CA LEU A 19 4.04 52.70 -10.30
C LEU A 19 4.02 51.19 -10.34
N HIS A 20 4.06 50.61 -11.54
CA HIS A 20 4.45 49.21 -11.75
C HIS A 20 5.89 49.05 -11.25
N LEU A 21 6.02 48.57 -10.01
CA LEU A 21 7.27 48.03 -9.54
C LEU A 21 7.40 46.62 -10.17
N ALA A 22 8.08 46.55 -11.31
CA ALA A 22 8.57 45.29 -11.86
C ALA A 22 9.63 44.76 -10.88
N ILE A 23 9.26 43.77 -10.09
CA ILE A 23 10.22 42.97 -9.31
C ILE A 23 11.02 42.18 -10.33
N PRO A 24 12.33 42.36 -10.45
CA PRO A 24 13.14 41.50 -11.29
C PRO A 24 13.17 40.12 -10.66
N ILE A 25 12.58 39.14 -11.34
CA ILE A 25 12.79 37.72 -11.04
C ILE A 25 14.27 37.46 -11.25
N PRO A 26 15.05 37.07 -10.25
CA PRO A 26 16.42 36.67 -10.49
C PRO A 26 16.42 35.48 -11.42
N SER A 27 16.95 35.66 -12.62
CA SER A 27 17.29 34.58 -13.54
C SER A 27 18.43 33.77 -12.88
N SER A 28 18.09 33.03 -11.87
CA SER A 28 18.96 31.98 -11.33
C SER A 28 18.88 30.85 -12.33
N ALA A 29 19.76 30.90 -13.33
CA ALA A 29 20.13 29.75 -14.11
C ALA A 29 20.54 28.68 -13.08
N ILE A 30 19.60 27.75 -12.78
CA ILE A 30 19.93 26.50 -12.12
C ILE A 30 20.85 25.80 -13.12
N ALA A 31 22.15 25.99 -12.95
CA ALA A 31 23.15 25.14 -13.53
C ALA A 31 22.84 23.75 -13.01
N MET A 32 22.13 22.97 -13.82
CA MET A 32 22.02 21.53 -13.65
C MET A 32 23.44 20.98 -13.74
N SER A 33 24.08 20.89 -12.57
CA SER A 33 25.29 20.10 -12.42
C SER A 33 24.88 18.68 -12.84
N SER A 34 25.28 18.27 -14.03
CA SER A 34 25.26 16.90 -14.49
C SER A 34 26.31 16.11 -13.68
N SER A 35 26.10 16.00 -12.38
CA SER A 35 26.71 14.94 -11.61
C SER A 35 25.98 13.67 -12.05
N GLY A 36 26.68 12.79 -12.74
CA GLY A 36 26.24 11.45 -13.07
C GLY A 36 26.06 10.61 -11.81
N ALA A 37 25.12 11.01 -10.97
CA ALA A 37 24.58 10.17 -9.94
C ALA A 37 23.73 9.11 -10.67
N SER A 38 24.25 7.90 -10.74
CA SER A 38 23.46 6.72 -11.11
C SER A 38 22.15 6.80 -10.32
N GLN A 39 21.03 7.00 -11.00
CA GLN A 39 19.73 6.97 -10.33
C GLN A 39 19.62 5.61 -9.62
N PRO A 40 19.18 5.58 -8.36
CA PRO A 40 19.06 4.33 -7.64
C PRO A 40 18.06 3.43 -8.38
N SER A 41 18.57 2.37 -9.01
CA SER A 41 17.72 1.37 -9.65
C SER A 41 17.00 0.58 -8.56
N LEU A 42 15.75 0.22 -8.78
CA LEU A 42 14.96 -0.67 -7.91
C LEU A 42 15.55 -2.09 -7.86
N ASN A 43 16.52 -2.38 -8.71
CA ASN A 43 17.15 -3.68 -8.84
C ASN A 43 17.98 -4.01 -7.57
N GLY A 44 17.56 -5.05 -6.84
CA GLY A 44 18.17 -5.47 -5.59
C GLY A 44 17.59 -4.85 -4.31
N GLN A 45 16.62 -3.95 -4.42
CA GLN A 45 15.98 -3.30 -3.27
C GLN A 45 14.63 -3.94 -2.88
N VAL A 46 14.07 -4.75 -3.75
CA VAL A 46 12.85 -5.52 -3.48
C VAL A 46 13.27 -6.95 -3.11
N THR A 47 12.92 -7.39 -1.90
CA THR A 47 13.29 -8.71 -1.38
C THR A 47 12.65 -9.85 -2.16
N GLU A 48 11.41 -9.65 -2.62
CA GLU A 48 10.67 -10.60 -3.42
C GLU A 48 10.01 -9.95 -4.61
N LYS A 49 10.16 -10.56 -5.81
CA LYS A 49 9.47 -10.12 -7.01
C LYS A 49 7.96 -10.26 -6.86
N LEU A 50 7.22 -9.31 -7.45
CA LEU A 50 5.76 -9.37 -7.48
C LEU A 50 5.28 -10.67 -8.11
N ASN A 51 4.46 -11.39 -7.37
CA ASN A 51 3.70 -12.55 -7.80
C ASN A 51 2.21 -12.37 -7.50
N ARG A 52 1.39 -13.41 -7.70
CA ARG A 52 -0.06 -13.34 -7.50
C ARG A 52 -0.51 -13.15 -6.05
N THR A 53 0.39 -13.34 -5.09
CA THR A 53 0.01 -13.43 -3.67
C THR A 53 0.60 -12.32 -2.80
N ASN A 54 1.65 -11.63 -3.25
CA ASN A 54 2.42 -10.68 -2.43
C ASN A 54 2.30 -9.21 -2.84
N TYR A 55 1.21 -8.82 -3.56
CA TYR A 55 1.05 -7.45 -4.09
C TYR A 55 1.17 -6.37 -3.00
N VAL A 56 0.53 -6.58 -1.84
CA VAL A 56 0.58 -5.59 -0.75
C VAL A 56 2.00 -5.44 -0.23
N LEU A 57 2.70 -6.55 0.02
CA LEU A 57 4.09 -6.54 0.46
C LEU A 57 5.01 -5.88 -0.57
N TRP A 58 4.89 -6.26 -1.84
CA TRP A 58 5.64 -5.66 -2.93
C TRP A 58 5.41 -4.15 -3.03
N ARG A 59 4.15 -3.71 -2.99
CA ARG A 59 3.80 -2.28 -3.06
C ARG A 59 4.38 -1.49 -1.89
N THR A 60 4.35 -2.06 -0.68
CA THR A 60 4.93 -1.44 0.52
C THR A 60 6.44 -1.24 0.39
N GLN A 61 7.15 -2.12 -0.33
CA GLN A 61 8.57 -1.97 -0.58
C GLN A 61 8.85 -0.96 -1.71
N VAL A 62 8.15 -1.06 -2.83
CA VAL A 62 8.41 -0.26 -4.04
C VAL A 62 8.02 1.21 -3.86
N THR A 63 6.90 1.50 -3.17
CA THR A 63 6.41 2.89 -3.02
C THR A 63 7.44 3.83 -2.38
N PRO A 64 8.07 3.52 -1.24
CA PRO A 64 9.08 4.38 -0.63
C PRO A 64 10.32 4.60 -1.51
N HIS A 65 10.70 3.59 -2.30
CA HIS A 65 11.84 3.72 -3.23
C HIS A 65 11.54 4.70 -4.35
N LEU A 66 10.34 4.62 -4.96
CA LEU A 66 9.92 5.58 -5.98
C LEU A 66 9.80 7.01 -5.42
N GLN A 67 9.30 7.14 -4.18
CA GLN A 67 9.21 8.43 -3.49
C GLN A 67 10.60 8.99 -3.16
N GLY A 68 11.49 8.17 -2.61
CA GLY A 68 12.87 8.56 -2.29
C GLY A 68 13.69 8.94 -3.52
N ALA A 69 13.44 8.32 -4.66
CA ALA A 69 14.03 8.68 -5.96
C ALA A 69 13.38 9.91 -6.60
N GLY A 70 12.29 10.45 -6.05
CA GLY A 70 11.57 11.60 -6.62
C GLY A 70 10.78 11.27 -7.90
N VAL A 71 10.58 9.98 -8.21
CA VAL A 71 9.94 9.53 -9.46
C VAL A 71 8.52 8.99 -9.26
N PHE A 72 7.97 9.07 -8.06
CA PHE A 72 6.62 8.58 -7.78
C PHE A 72 5.54 9.29 -8.61
N GLY A 73 5.77 10.57 -8.97
CA GLY A 73 4.88 11.35 -9.83
C GLY A 73 4.65 10.76 -11.23
N TYR A 74 5.53 9.87 -11.69
CA TYR A 74 5.39 9.15 -12.96
C TYR A 74 4.33 8.04 -12.89
N VAL A 75 4.11 7.46 -11.74
CA VAL A 75 3.17 6.36 -11.56
C VAL A 75 1.81 6.81 -11.01
N ASP A 76 1.77 7.85 -10.15
CA ASP A 76 0.51 8.39 -9.62
C ASP A 76 -0.13 9.45 -10.52
N GLY A 77 0.64 9.98 -11.50
CA GLY A 77 0.19 10.97 -12.48
C GLY A 77 0.28 12.41 -12.02
N THR A 78 0.91 12.69 -10.90
CA THR A 78 1.16 14.07 -10.42
C THR A 78 2.25 14.77 -11.24
N SER A 79 3.07 14.01 -11.99
CA SER A 79 4.02 14.53 -12.99
C SER A 79 3.49 14.28 -14.40
N PRO A 80 2.68 15.20 -14.97
CA PRO A 80 2.08 15.01 -16.29
C PRO A 80 3.13 15.04 -17.40
N GLU A 81 2.83 14.39 -18.51
CA GLU A 81 3.66 14.45 -19.70
C GLU A 81 3.55 15.86 -20.33
N PRO A 82 4.69 16.57 -20.55
CA PRO A 82 4.66 17.84 -21.24
C PRO A 82 4.16 17.73 -22.68
N ALA A 83 3.50 18.75 -23.20
CA ALA A 83 3.09 18.77 -24.60
C ALA A 83 4.31 18.61 -25.52
N ARG A 84 4.15 17.86 -26.61
CA ARG A 84 5.22 17.62 -27.61
C ARG A 84 5.71 18.89 -28.28
N LEU A 85 4.79 19.83 -28.46
CA LEU A 85 5.06 21.13 -29.06
C LEU A 85 4.68 22.21 -28.04
N HIS A 86 5.48 23.24 -27.93
CA HIS A 86 5.07 24.46 -27.25
C HIS A 86 4.86 25.57 -28.29
N VAL A 87 3.81 26.35 -28.08
CA VAL A 87 3.47 27.48 -28.94
C VAL A 87 4.13 28.71 -28.36
N THR A 88 5.03 29.30 -29.13
CA THR A 88 5.64 30.61 -28.83
C THR A 88 5.04 31.65 -29.75
N LYS A 89 4.75 32.84 -29.23
CA LYS A 89 4.36 33.99 -30.03
C LYS A 89 5.61 34.84 -30.35
N ASP A 90 5.84 35.08 -31.64
CA ASP A 90 6.87 35.97 -32.09
C ASP A 90 6.46 37.44 -31.88
N LYS A 91 7.41 38.39 -32.06
CA LYS A 91 7.19 39.82 -31.89
C LYS A 91 6.07 40.41 -32.72
N ASP A 92 5.66 39.69 -33.77
CA ASP A 92 4.57 40.04 -34.67
C ASP A 92 3.25 39.31 -34.36
N ASP A 93 3.09 38.74 -33.11
CA ASP A 93 1.94 37.98 -32.62
C ASP A 93 1.63 36.73 -33.47
N LYS A 94 2.61 36.25 -34.25
CA LYS A 94 2.50 35.03 -35.05
C LYS A 94 2.85 33.83 -34.19
N GLU A 95 1.94 32.89 -34.12
CA GLU A 95 2.13 31.62 -33.37
C GLU A 95 3.12 30.72 -34.14
N THR A 96 4.22 30.39 -33.48
CA THR A 96 5.22 29.44 -33.98
C THR A 96 5.21 28.22 -33.04
N SER A 97 5.12 27.04 -33.63
CA SER A 97 5.10 25.77 -32.87
C SER A 97 6.48 25.13 -32.94
N GLU A 98 7.15 24.99 -31.82
CA GLU A 98 8.48 24.40 -31.72
C GLU A 98 8.46 23.12 -30.87
N PRO A 99 9.37 22.16 -31.14
CA PRO A 99 9.49 20.95 -30.33
C PRO A 99 9.80 21.30 -28.86
N ASN A 100 9.05 20.75 -27.93
CA ASN A 100 9.27 20.93 -26.51
C ASN A 100 10.42 20.03 -26.02
N PRO A 101 11.58 20.59 -25.61
CA PRO A 101 12.72 19.78 -25.18
C PRO A 101 12.45 18.98 -23.90
N LEU A 102 11.45 19.36 -23.11
CA LEU A 102 11.09 18.64 -21.88
C LEU A 102 10.33 17.34 -22.18
N HIS A 103 9.65 17.25 -23.35
CA HIS A 103 8.91 16.06 -23.71
C HIS A 103 9.79 14.81 -23.88
N PRO A 104 10.87 14.80 -24.71
CA PRO A 104 11.72 13.62 -24.85
C PRO A 104 12.45 13.26 -23.55
N LEU A 105 12.78 14.24 -22.72
CA LEU A 105 13.34 14.01 -21.39
C LEU A 105 12.38 13.25 -20.50
N ARG A 106 11.13 13.72 -20.43
CA ARG A 106 10.07 13.09 -19.65
C ARG A 106 9.79 11.65 -20.11
N VAL A 107 9.75 11.41 -21.42
CA VAL A 107 9.56 10.07 -21.98
C VAL A 107 10.72 9.14 -21.58
N ARG A 108 11.96 9.61 -21.66
CA ARG A 108 13.14 8.82 -21.26
C ARG A 108 13.09 8.43 -19.79
N GLU A 109 12.73 9.36 -18.92
CA GLU A 109 12.62 9.12 -17.48
C GLU A 109 11.46 8.15 -17.16
N ASP A 110 10.32 8.28 -17.84
CA ASP A 110 9.22 7.31 -17.72
C ASP A 110 9.65 5.89 -18.10
N GLN A 111 10.40 5.74 -19.20
CA GLN A 111 10.92 4.44 -19.64
C GLN A 111 11.92 3.85 -18.64
N GLN A 112 12.69 4.68 -17.96
CA GLN A 112 13.58 4.21 -16.90
C GLN A 112 12.78 3.69 -15.70
N VAL A 113 11.77 4.45 -15.25
CA VAL A 113 10.86 4.02 -14.16
C VAL A 113 10.11 2.74 -14.55
N LEU A 114 9.63 2.66 -15.79
CA LEU A 114 8.99 1.46 -16.32
C LEU A 114 9.93 0.25 -16.26
N GLY A 115 11.18 0.40 -16.74
CA GLY A 115 12.18 -0.66 -16.70
C GLY A 115 12.51 -1.12 -15.28
N ASP A 116 12.66 -0.18 -14.36
CA ASP A 116 12.88 -0.46 -12.95
C ASP A 116 11.71 -1.25 -12.34
N LEU A 117 10.47 -0.85 -12.60
CA LEU A 117 9.28 -1.58 -12.14
C LEU A 117 9.21 -2.99 -12.74
N LEU A 118 9.42 -3.14 -14.05
CA LEU A 118 9.43 -4.44 -14.71
C LEU A 118 10.48 -5.40 -14.11
N SER A 119 11.62 -4.88 -13.68
CA SER A 119 12.67 -5.68 -13.05
C SER A 119 12.23 -6.32 -11.72
N THR A 120 11.26 -5.72 -11.05
CA THR A 120 10.70 -6.18 -9.78
C THR A 120 9.56 -7.20 -9.93
N LEU A 121 9.17 -7.54 -11.15
CA LEU A 121 8.08 -8.48 -11.43
C LEU A 121 8.57 -9.90 -11.63
N SER A 122 7.77 -10.88 -11.22
CA SER A 122 8.00 -12.28 -11.57
C SER A 122 7.72 -12.54 -13.05
N ARG A 123 8.23 -13.65 -13.58
CA ARG A 123 8.02 -14.02 -14.99
C ARG A 123 6.53 -14.13 -15.36
N GLU A 124 5.72 -14.68 -14.48
CA GLU A 124 4.28 -14.84 -14.74
C GLU A 124 3.54 -13.49 -14.82
N VAL A 125 3.94 -12.51 -14.00
CA VAL A 125 3.37 -11.16 -14.03
C VAL A 125 3.87 -10.39 -15.25
N LEU A 126 5.15 -10.52 -15.59
CA LEU A 126 5.74 -9.91 -16.79
C LEU A 126 4.98 -10.29 -18.06
N VAL A 127 4.60 -11.56 -18.21
CA VAL A 127 3.83 -12.04 -19.39
C VAL A 127 2.48 -11.31 -19.50
N ALA A 128 1.84 -11.01 -18.38
CA ALA A 128 0.53 -10.35 -18.37
C ALA A 128 0.59 -8.85 -18.74
N VAL A 129 1.76 -8.21 -18.65
CA VAL A 129 1.94 -6.77 -18.81
C VAL A 129 2.80 -6.39 -20.04
N THR A 130 3.05 -7.33 -20.95
CA THR A 130 3.95 -7.14 -22.11
C THR A 130 3.52 -6.03 -23.08
N ALA A 131 2.23 -5.68 -23.12
CA ALA A 131 1.69 -4.65 -24.02
C ALA A 131 1.76 -3.24 -23.41
N ILE A 132 2.17 -3.10 -22.16
CA ILE A 132 2.17 -1.81 -21.44
C ILE A 132 3.43 -1.03 -21.82
N THR A 133 3.25 0.26 -22.08
CA THR A 133 4.31 1.14 -22.62
C THR A 133 4.74 2.27 -21.68
N THR A 134 3.98 2.55 -20.61
CA THR A 134 4.30 3.62 -19.65
C THR A 134 4.31 3.13 -18.21
N ALA A 135 5.08 3.78 -17.36
CA ALA A 135 5.17 3.45 -15.94
C ALA A 135 3.80 3.58 -15.24
N ARG A 136 3.01 4.59 -15.61
CA ARG A 136 1.67 4.81 -15.05
C ARG A 136 0.70 3.71 -15.44
N GLU A 137 0.66 3.32 -16.73
CA GLU A 137 -0.20 2.23 -17.18
C GLU A 137 0.14 0.93 -16.44
N LEU A 138 1.44 0.62 -16.29
CA LEU A 138 1.89 -0.55 -15.53
C LEU A 138 1.39 -0.50 -14.08
N TRP A 139 1.60 0.64 -13.39
CA TRP A 139 1.18 0.80 -12.00
C TRP A 139 -0.32 0.60 -11.82
N LEU A 140 -1.14 1.21 -12.68
CA LEU A 140 -2.60 1.09 -12.64
C LEU A 140 -3.08 -0.32 -13.00
N ALA A 141 -2.47 -0.97 -13.98
CA ALA A 141 -2.80 -2.35 -14.37
C ALA A 141 -2.51 -3.33 -13.22
N LEU A 142 -1.34 -3.20 -12.58
CA LEU A 142 -0.99 -4.00 -11.41
C LEU A 142 -1.96 -3.75 -10.25
N ALA A 143 -2.26 -2.49 -9.96
CA ALA A 143 -3.22 -2.13 -8.91
C ALA A 143 -4.61 -2.71 -9.19
N GLY A 144 -5.13 -2.59 -10.41
CA GLY A 144 -6.44 -3.13 -10.80
C GLY A 144 -6.50 -4.64 -10.72
N THR A 145 -5.45 -5.33 -11.19
CA THR A 145 -5.40 -6.80 -11.21
C THR A 145 -5.27 -7.38 -9.81
N PHE A 146 -4.32 -6.87 -9.02
CA PHE A 146 -3.95 -7.52 -7.76
C PHE A 146 -4.70 -7.01 -6.53
N SER A 147 -5.30 -5.80 -6.56
CA SER A 147 -6.11 -5.33 -5.43
C SER A 147 -7.39 -6.13 -5.26
N SER A 148 -8.08 -6.46 -6.36
CA SER A 148 -9.28 -7.29 -6.32
C SER A 148 -8.98 -8.74 -5.93
N GLN A 149 -7.87 -9.31 -6.43
CA GLN A 149 -7.41 -10.65 -6.06
C GLN A 149 -7.01 -10.72 -4.58
N SER A 150 -6.31 -9.71 -4.07
CA SER A 150 -5.96 -9.63 -2.65
C SER A 150 -7.19 -9.55 -1.76
N LEU A 151 -8.20 -8.78 -2.14
CA LEU A 151 -9.45 -8.71 -1.37
C LEU A 151 -10.20 -10.04 -1.37
N SER A 152 -10.32 -10.69 -2.52
CA SER A 152 -10.95 -12.01 -2.62
C SER A 152 -10.20 -13.06 -1.80
N ARG A 153 -8.86 -13.03 -1.82
CA ARG A 153 -8.03 -13.94 -1.00
C ARG A 153 -8.27 -13.70 0.50
N VAL A 154 -8.25 -12.44 0.96
CA VAL A 154 -8.54 -12.10 2.36
C VAL A 154 -9.90 -12.64 2.78
N ASN A 155 -10.94 -12.45 1.96
CA ASN A 155 -12.26 -12.97 2.25
C ASN A 155 -12.29 -14.51 2.31
N ASN A 156 -11.60 -15.19 1.40
CA ASN A 156 -11.50 -16.66 1.40
C ASN A 156 -10.79 -17.17 2.66
N ILE A 157 -9.69 -16.54 3.08
CA ILE A 157 -8.97 -16.94 4.30
C ILE A 157 -9.85 -16.71 5.54
N ARG A 158 -10.53 -15.56 5.63
CA ARG A 158 -11.48 -15.31 6.74
C ARG A 158 -12.62 -16.35 6.79
N THR A 159 -13.14 -16.71 5.63
CA THR A 159 -14.14 -17.77 5.53
C THR A 159 -13.57 -19.12 5.98
N ALA A 160 -12.32 -19.42 5.63
CA ALA A 160 -11.64 -20.64 6.09
C ALA A 160 -11.44 -20.65 7.61
N LEU A 161 -11.07 -19.53 8.22
CA LEU A 161 -10.95 -19.39 9.69
C LEU A 161 -12.30 -19.61 10.39
N ILE A 162 -13.38 -18.99 9.88
CA ILE A 162 -14.72 -19.10 10.47
C ILE A 162 -15.24 -20.54 10.38
N ASN A 163 -14.93 -21.25 9.28
CA ASN A 163 -15.41 -22.62 9.05
C ASN A 163 -14.43 -23.70 9.50
N ALA A 164 -13.31 -23.32 10.10
CA ALA A 164 -12.32 -24.28 10.57
C ALA A 164 -12.92 -25.16 11.67
N GLN A 165 -12.74 -26.47 11.56
CA GLN A 165 -13.18 -27.44 12.55
C GLN A 165 -12.02 -28.37 12.91
N LYS A 166 -11.86 -28.66 14.20
CA LYS A 166 -10.84 -29.60 14.67
C LYS A 166 -11.12 -31.01 14.12
N GLY A 167 -12.37 -31.48 14.26
CA GLY A 167 -12.76 -32.80 13.83
C GLY A 167 -11.78 -33.89 14.31
N ASN A 168 -11.32 -34.74 13.41
CA ASN A 168 -10.40 -35.84 13.72
C ASN A 168 -8.89 -35.42 13.72
N GLN A 169 -8.58 -34.13 13.58
CA GLN A 169 -7.20 -33.65 13.60
C GLN A 169 -6.65 -33.67 15.03
N SER A 170 -5.32 -33.79 15.17
CA SER A 170 -4.65 -33.48 16.43
C SER A 170 -4.74 -31.98 16.73
N ILE A 171 -4.70 -31.60 18.01
CA ILE A 171 -4.63 -30.20 18.43
C ILE A 171 -3.46 -29.47 17.74
N ALA A 172 -2.29 -30.11 17.65
CA ALA A 172 -1.13 -29.50 17.00
C ALA A 172 -1.39 -29.17 15.52
N SER A 173 -2.00 -30.10 14.76
CA SER A 173 -2.31 -29.88 13.34
C SER A 173 -3.37 -28.79 13.16
N TYR A 174 -4.45 -28.88 13.96
CA TYR A 174 -5.53 -27.89 13.93
C TYR A 174 -5.04 -26.48 14.26
N PHE A 175 -4.31 -26.33 15.37
CA PHE A 175 -3.77 -25.04 15.82
C PHE A 175 -2.80 -24.44 14.78
N SER A 176 -1.86 -25.26 14.28
CA SER A 176 -0.91 -24.83 13.24
C SER A 176 -1.61 -24.39 11.95
N SER A 177 -2.71 -25.05 11.56
CA SER A 177 -3.46 -24.66 10.36
C SER A 177 -4.11 -23.27 10.50
N LEU A 178 -4.67 -22.93 11.68
CA LEU A 178 -5.27 -21.62 11.91
C LEU A 178 -4.20 -20.51 12.03
N CYS A 179 -3.07 -20.80 12.70
CA CYS A 179 -1.94 -19.89 12.72
C CYS A 179 -1.43 -19.60 11.30
N GLY A 180 -1.31 -20.63 10.45
CA GLY A 180 -0.93 -20.45 9.05
C GLY A 180 -1.88 -19.56 8.26
N LEU A 181 -3.20 -19.68 8.49
CA LEU A 181 -4.19 -18.76 7.89
C LEU A 181 -4.06 -17.32 8.42
N ALA A 182 -3.74 -17.14 9.70
CA ALA A 182 -3.47 -15.83 10.29
C ALA A 182 -2.22 -15.18 9.68
N ASP A 183 -1.15 -15.95 9.47
CA ASP A 183 0.08 -15.52 8.79
C ASP A 183 -0.19 -15.11 7.34
N GLU A 184 -1.06 -15.86 6.64
CA GLU A 184 -1.47 -15.49 5.28
C GLU A 184 -2.27 -14.18 5.24
N LEU A 185 -3.12 -13.91 6.25
CA LEU A 185 -3.80 -12.61 6.38
C LEU A 185 -2.80 -11.48 6.64
N ALA A 186 -1.82 -11.71 7.50
CA ALA A 186 -0.77 -10.74 7.77
C ALA A 186 0.05 -10.42 6.52
N ALA A 187 0.44 -11.46 5.74
CA ALA A 187 1.12 -11.30 4.46
C ALA A 187 0.27 -10.54 3.41
N ALA A 188 -1.07 -10.67 3.48
CA ALA A 188 -2.00 -9.89 2.66
C ALA A 188 -2.24 -8.46 3.19
N GLY A 189 -1.54 -8.02 4.23
CA GLY A 189 -1.67 -6.69 4.83
C GLY A 189 -2.94 -6.50 5.66
N LYS A 190 -3.53 -7.59 6.15
CA LYS A 190 -4.75 -7.61 6.97
C LYS A 190 -4.58 -8.52 8.19
N PRO A 191 -3.56 -8.27 9.04
CA PRO A 191 -3.34 -9.09 10.23
C PRO A 191 -4.57 -9.09 11.13
N ILE A 192 -4.81 -10.21 11.80
CA ILE A 192 -5.78 -10.32 12.87
C ILE A 192 -5.03 -10.30 14.22
N GLN A 193 -5.74 -9.94 15.28
CA GLN A 193 -5.18 -9.92 16.62
C GLN A 193 -5.29 -11.33 17.24
N ASP A 194 -4.47 -11.59 18.27
CA ASP A 194 -4.42 -12.88 18.93
C ASP A 194 -5.76 -13.28 19.56
N ASP A 195 -6.51 -12.33 20.10
CA ASP A 195 -7.86 -12.55 20.67
C ASP A 195 -8.87 -12.98 19.60
N GLU A 196 -8.80 -12.40 18.41
CA GLU A 196 -9.63 -12.82 17.28
C GLU A 196 -9.25 -14.24 16.83
N LEU A 197 -7.95 -14.56 16.73
CA LEU A 197 -7.49 -15.90 16.38
C LEU A 197 -7.90 -16.94 17.43
N ILE A 198 -7.76 -16.62 18.72
CA ILE A 198 -8.22 -17.45 19.84
C ILE A 198 -9.71 -17.76 19.70
N SER A 199 -10.52 -16.76 19.37
CA SER A 199 -11.95 -16.94 19.17
C SER A 199 -12.27 -17.92 18.03
N TYR A 200 -11.56 -17.86 16.90
CA TYR A 200 -11.70 -18.86 15.82
C TYR A 200 -11.27 -20.25 16.25
N ILE A 201 -10.16 -20.38 17.00
CA ILE A 201 -9.68 -21.66 17.50
C ILE A 201 -10.73 -22.30 18.42
N LEU A 202 -11.27 -21.55 19.38
CA LEU A 202 -12.28 -22.06 20.32
C LEU A 202 -13.60 -22.43 19.62
N HIS A 203 -14.01 -21.63 18.62
CA HIS A 203 -15.25 -21.88 17.87
C HIS A 203 -15.22 -23.19 17.09
N GLY A 204 -14.07 -23.58 16.54
CA GLY A 204 -13.95 -24.80 15.74
C GLY A 204 -13.67 -26.08 16.54
N LEU A 205 -13.70 -26.03 17.87
CA LEU A 205 -13.55 -27.21 18.71
C LEU A 205 -14.86 -28.01 18.79
N ASP A 206 -14.73 -29.34 18.85
CA ASP A 206 -15.85 -30.27 18.96
C ASP A 206 -16.53 -30.16 20.33
N ALA A 207 -17.73 -30.79 20.44
CA ALA A 207 -18.54 -30.80 21.66
C ALA A 207 -17.79 -31.30 22.91
N ASP A 208 -16.85 -32.22 22.74
CA ASP A 208 -16.04 -32.78 23.83
C ASP A 208 -15.16 -31.72 24.53
N TYR A 209 -14.87 -30.60 23.85
CA TYR A 209 -14.11 -29.50 24.41
C TYR A 209 -14.98 -28.43 25.10
N GLN A 210 -16.30 -28.49 25.03
CA GLN A 210 -17.20 -27.49 25.60
C GLN A 210 -16.98 -27.19 27.09
N PRO A 211 -16.68 -28.19 27.96
CA PRO A 211 -16.36 -27.91 29.36
C PRO A 211 -15.11 -27.02 29.51
N LEU A 212 -14.10 -27.22 28.63
CA LEU A 212 -12.88 -26.43 28.60
C LEU A 212 -13.14 -25.02 28.09
N VAL A 213 -13.91 -24.89 27.01
CA VAL A 213 -14.29 -23.57 26.44
C VAL A 213 -15.02 -22.75 27.49
N SER A 214 -16.02 -23.34 28.17
CA SER A 214 -16.77 -22.67 29.25
C SER A 214 -15.88 -22.22 30.41
N ALA A 215 -14.86 -23.02 30.76
CA ALA A 215 -13.90 -22.66 31.80
C ALA A 215 -12.97 -21.50 31.37
N LEU A 216 -12.62 -21.44 30.08
CA LEU A 216 -11.82 -20.34 29.51
C LEU A 216 -12.63 -19.04 29.44
N ASP A 217 -13.90 -19.11 29.04
CA ASP A 217 -14.79 -17.94 28.99
C ASP A 217 -15.07 -17.33 30.37
N ALA A 218 -15.02 -18.15 31.43
CA ALA A 218 -15.20 -17.69 32.81
C ALA A 218 -13.95 -17.02 33.42
N ARG A 219 -12.81 -16.99 32.70
CA ARG A 219 -11.57 -16.39 33.20
C ARG A 219 -11.64 -14.86 33.19
N ILE A 220 -11.09 -14.25 34.22
CA ILE A 220 -10.97 -12.78 34.30
C ILE A 220 -9.81 -12.28 33.44
N THR A 221 -8.75 -13.07 33.32
CA THR A 221 -7.58 -12.72 32.51
C THR A 221 -7.63 -13.42 31.15
N PRO A 222 -7.47 -12.69 30.04
CA PRO A 222 -7.42 -13.31 28.71
C PRO A 222 -6.29 -14.35 28.63
N VAL A 223 -6.54 -15.43 27.92
CA VAL A 223 -5.55 -16.45 27.63
C VAL A 223 -4.68 -16.00 26.46
N THR A 224 -3.38 -16.32 26.48
CA THR A 224 -2.49 -16.13 25.32
C THR A 224 -2.55 -17.33 24.38
N LEU A 225 -2.08 -17.17 23.13
CA LEU A 225 -2.03 -18.28 22.16
C LEU A 225 -1.20 -19.45 22.66
N ASP A 226 -0.04 -19.21 23.25
CA ASP A 226 0.83 -20.26 23.80
C ASP A 226 0.18 -20.98 24.98
N GLU A 227 -0.47 -20.23 25.87
CA GLU A 227 -1.21 -20.80 27.01
C GLU A 227 -2.40 -21.64 26.52
N LEU A 228 -3.15 -21.14 25.52
CA LEU A 228 -4.25 -21.87 24.91
C LEU A 228 -3.80 -23.20 24.30
N TYR A 229 -2.70 -23.16 23.53
CA TYR A 229 -2.11 -24.37 22.94
C TYR A 229 -1.75 -25.40 24.01
N ALA A 230 -1.10 -24.98 25.08
CA ALA A 230 -0.73 -25.88 26.19
C ALA A 230 -1.95 -26.48 26.89
N ILE A 231 -2.99 -25.67 27.16
CA ILE A 231 -4.25 -26.11 27.77
C ILE A 231 -4.96 -27.12 26.87
N LEU A 232 -5.12 -26.82 25.58
CA LEU A 232 -5.78 -27.70 24.60
C LEU A 232 -5.03 -29.02 24.45
N SER A 233 -3.69 -28.98 24.34
CA SER A 233 -2.86 -30.19 24.21
C SER A 233 -2.96 -31.08 25.43
N ASN A 234 -2.92 -30.50 26.64
CA ASN A 234 -3.10 -31.26 27.88
C ASN A 234 -4.48 -31.86 28.02
N PHE A 235 -5.52 -31.15 27.58
CA PHE A 235 -6.89 -31.63 27.61
C PHE A 235 -7.07 -32.81 26.64
N ASP A 236 -6.59 -32.69 25.40
CA ASP A 236 -6.63 -33.71 24.36
C ASP A 236 -5.96 -35.03 24.82
N GLN A 237 -4.77 -34.90 25.46
CA GLN A 237 -4.07 -36.06 26.03
C GLN A 237 -4.88 -36.78 27.11
N ARG A 238 -5.55 -36.05 28.01
CA ARG A 238 -6.42 -36.64 29.02
C ARG A 238 -7.62 -37.34 28.42
N MET A 239 -8.25 -36.69 27.43
CA MET A 239 -9.38 -37.29 26.70
C MET A 239 -8.98 -38.61 26.04
N ALA A 240 -7.82 -38.65 25.37
CA ALA A 240 -7.29 -39.87 24.75
C ALA A 240 -7.07 -41.01 25.77
N GLN A 241 -6.61 -40.69 27.00
CA GLN A 241 -6.46 -41.71 28.08
C GLN A 241 -7.80 -42.29 28.54
N PHE A 242 -8.83 -41.43 28.63
CA PHE A 242 -10.17 -41.91 29.05
C PHE A 242 -10.83 -42.78 27.99
N HIS A 243 -10.70 -42.48 26.72
CA HIS A 243 -11.26 -43.28 25.63
C HIS A 243 -10.46 -44.58 25.38
N GLY A 244 -9.15 -44.58 25.62
CA GLY A 244 -8.27 -45.77 25.49
C GLY A 244 -8.39 -46.78 26.62
N SER A 245 -9.00 -46.43 27.76
CA SER A 245 -9.19 -47.33 28.91
C SER A 245 -10.57 -48.01 28.94
N SER A 246 -11.44 -47.77 27.97
CA SER A 246 -12.79 -48.30 27.86
C SER A 246 -12.95 -49.40 26.82
N GLY A 247 -11.81 -50.01 26.32
CA GLY A 247 -11.77 -51.08 25.35
C GLY A 247 -11.29 -52.41 25.92
#